data_1391f6b681dbe0558f1202452c198bfc
#
_entry.id   1391f6b681dbe0558f1202452c198bfc
#
_cell.length_a   1.000
_cell.length_b   1.000
_cell.length_c   1.000
_cell.angle_alpha   90.00
_cell.angle_beta   90.00
_cell.angle_gamma   90.00
#
_symmetry.space_group_name_H-M   'P 1'
#
loop_
_entity.id
_entity.type
_entity.pdbx_description
1 polymer ?
#
loop_
_entity_poly.entity_id
_entity_poly.type
_entity_poly.pdbx_seq_one_letter_code
_entity_poly.pdbx_strand_id
1 'polypeptide(L)'
;NNNKRILDNARKSGIIKDELKTDKQRQHMIASPGYKEGKSYIYGDKKTAEDLYNEFSGKGDLIEYKGEWLKKERITAERTIGVYIDQNGVATETNRFMIIYSKSGYHIYPRR
;
A
#
# COMPACT_ATOMS: atom_id res chain seq x y z
N ASN A 1 0.78 -18.93 8.12
CA ASN A 1 0.64 -18.04 9.27
C ASN A 1 -0.71 -17.34 9.27
N ASN A 2 -0.95 -16.55 10.28
CA ASN A 2 -2.22 -15.86 10.47
C ASN A 2 -2.57 -14.90 9.33
N ASN A 3 -1.58 -14.18 8.83
CA ASN A 3 -1.77 -13.24 7.72
C ASN A 3 -2.29 -13.94 6.48
N LYS A 4 -1.66 -15.06 6.12
CA LYS A 4 -2.05 -15.83 4.94
C LYS A 4 -3.51 -16.29 5.06
N ARG A 5 -3.90 -16.78 6.22
CA ARG A 5 -5.28 -17.25 6.46
C ARG A 5 -6.29 -16.12 6.30
N ILE A 6 -6.01 -14.96 6.91
CA ILE A 6 -6.90 -13.80 6.84
C ILE A 6 -7.04 -13.30 5.39
N LEU A 7 -5.93 -13.17 4.68
CA LEU A 7 -5.94 -12.70 3.30
C LEU A 7 -6.61 -13.69 2.36
N ASP A 8 -6.31 -14.98 2.50
CA ASP A 8 -6.94 -16.01 1.66
C ASP A 8 -8.45 -16.06 1.87
N ASN A 9 -8.91 -15.94 3.12
CA ASN A 9 -10.34 -15.90 3.42
C ASN A 9 -11.00 -14.66 2.81
N ALA A 10 -10.33 -13.52 2.89
CA ALA A 10 -10.85 -12.27 2.30
C ALA A 10 -10.95 -12.36 0.77
N ARG A 11 -9.98 -13.00 0.13
CA ARG A 11 -10.01 -13.24 -1.32
C ARG A 11 -11.17 -14.14 -1.71
N LYS A 12 -11.33 -15.25 -1.01
CA LYS A 12 -12.40 -16.22 -1.29
C LYS A 12 -13.79 -15.63 -1.12
N SER A 13 -13.97 -14.76 -0.12
CA SER A 13 -15.25 -14.13 0.13
C SER A 13 -15.50 -12.88 -0.70
N GLY A 14 -14.55 -12.47 -1.53
CA GLY A 14 -14.71 -11.29 -2.40
C GLY A 14 -14.58 -9.95 -1.66
N ILE A 15 -14.05 -9.96 -0.44
CA ILE A 15 -13.87 -8.74 0.35
C ILE A 15 -12.70 -7.92 -0.17
N ILE A 16 -11.69 -8.59 -0.75
CA ILE A 16 -10.54 -7.93 -1.36
C ILE A 16 -10.29 -8.51 -2.74
N LYS A 17 -9.57 -7.76 -3.57
CA LYS A 17 -9.20 -8.16 -4.92
C LYS A 17 -7.72 -7.85 -5.16
N ASP A 18 -6.99 -8.81 -5.72
CA ASP A 18 -5.54 -8.69 -5.98
C ASP A 18 -5.28 -7.96 -7.31
N GLU A 19 -5.82 -6.78 -7.45
CA GLU A 19 -5.69 -5.97 -8.66
C GLU A 19 -5.36 -4.54 -8.26
N LEU A 20 -4.40 -3.90 -8.95
CA LEU A 20 -4.02 -2.54 -8.67
C LEU A 20 -5.16 -1.58 -9.00
N LYS A 21 -5.53 -0.77 -8.01
CA LYS A 21 -6.54 0.27 -8.18
C LYS A 21 -5.85 1.52 -8.73
N THR A 22 -5.73 1.59 -10.04
CA THR A 22 -4.88 2.58 -10.72
C THR A 22 -5.27 4.03 -10.47
N ASP A 23 -6.56 4.32 -10.36
CA ASP A 23 -7.03 5.67 -10.07
C ASP A 23 -6.58 6.18 -8.70
N LYS A 24 -6.55 5.30 -7.70
CA LYS A 24 -6.03 5.61 -6.37
C LYS A 24 -4.50 5.65 -6.36
N GLN A 25 -3.87 4.67 -7.02
CA GLN A 25 -2.41 4.57 -7.02
C GLN A 25 -1.75 5.77 -7.69
N ARG A 26 -2.35 6.31 -8.75
CA ARG A 26 -1.79 7.48 -9.45
C ARG A 26 -1.56 8.67 -8.53
N GLN A 27 -2.37 8.84 -7.50
CA GLN A 27 -2.23 9.95 -6.55
C GLN A 27 -0.94 9.89 -5.76
N HIS A 28 -0.29 8.71 -5.73
CA HIS A 28 0.94 8.47 -4.97
C HIS A 28 2.11 8.11 -5.88
N MET A 29 2.12 8.61 -7.11
CA MET A 29 3.18 8.37 -8.08
C MET A 29 3.55 9.70 -8.75
N ILE A 30 4.71 10.24 -8.40
CA ILE A 30 5.08 11.61 -8.74
C ILE A 30 5.13 11.88 -10.25
N ALA A 31 5.49 10.87 -11.06
CA ALA A 31 5.55 11.01 -12.51
C ALA A 31 4.20 10.83 -13.19
N SER A 32 3.16 10.48 -12.42
CA SER A 32 1.83 10.23 -12.97
C SER A 32 1.05 11.53 -13.13
N PRO A 33 0.28 11.69 -14.23
CA PRO A 33 -0.62 12.83 -14.35
C PRO A 33 -1.66 12.96 -13.24
N GLY A 34 -1.93 11.86 -12.54
CA GLY A 34 -2.87 11.86 -11.43
C GLY A 34 -2.25 12.16 -10.08
N TYR A 35 -0.96 12.45 -10.03
CA TYR A 35 -0.30 12.77 -8.76
C TYR A 35 -0.91 14.03 -8.13
N LYS A 36 -1.21 13.92 -6.83
CA LYS A 36 -1.70 15.07 -6.06
C LYS A 36 -0.55 15.65 -5.26
N GLU A 37 -0.22 16.91 -5.54
CA GLU A 37 0.86 17.61 -4.88
C GLU A 37 0.69 17.57 -3.36
N GLY A 38 1.80 17.35 -2.66
CA GLY A 38 1.79 17.23 -1.21
C GLY A 38 1.55 15.83 -0.68
N LYS A 39 1.17 14.90 -1.54
CA LYS A 39 0.99 13.51 -1.13
C LYS A 39 2.31 12.74 -1.19
N SER A 40 2.47 11.82 -0.24
CA SER A 40 3.59 10.86 -0.27
C SER A 40 3.54 10.05 -1.57
N TYR A 41 4.68 9.64 -2.09
CA TYR A 41 4.73 8.91 -3.35
C TYR A 41 5.75 7.79 -3.34
N ILE A 42 5.47 6.72 -4.08
CA ILE A 42 6.43 5.64 -4.32
C ILE A 42 7.31 6.01 -5.52
N TYR A 43 8.53 5.49 -5.52
CA TYR A 43 9.39 5.59 -6.70
C TYR A 43 8.88 4.62 -7.77
N GLY A 44 9.06 5.01 -9.03
CA GLY A 44 8.72 4.15 -10.15
C GLY A 44 7.30 4.36 -10.68
N ASP A 45 6.78 3.32 -11.30
CA ASP A 45 5.51 3.34 -12.02
C ASP A 45 4.52 2.31 -11.45
N LYS A 46 3.44 2.06 -12.22
CA LYS A 46 2.42 1.07 -11.83
C LYS A 46 3.01 -0.31 -11.61
N LYS A 47 3.96 -0.72 -12.47
CA LYS A 47 4.60 -2.02 -12.34
C LYS A 47 5.37 -2.11 -11.03
N THR A 48 6.00 -1.00 -10.59
CA THR A 48 6.69 -0.95 -9.30
C THR A 48 5.71 -1.21 -8.16
N ALA A 49 4.53 -0.59 -8.23
CA ALA A 49 3.49 -0.80 -7.22
C ALA A 49 3.04 -2.27 -7.19
N GLU A 50 2.81 -2.86 -8.36
CA GLU A 50 2.44 -4.28 -8.47
C GLU A 50 3.53 -5.19 -7.94
N ASP A 51 4.79 -4.90 -8.25
CA ASP A 51 5.93 -5.70 -7.77
C ASP A 51 6.03 -5.63 -6.23
N LEU A 52 5.85 -4.46 -5.65
CA LEU A 52 5.86 -4.31 -4.18
C LEU A 52 4.72 -5.09 -3.54
N TYR A 53 3.54 -5.04 -4.11
CA TYR A 53 2.42 -5.81 -3.62
C TYR A 53 2.69 -7.31 -3.68
N ASN A 54 3.17 -7.78 -4.82
CA ASN A 54 3.45 -9.21 -5.01
C ASN A 54 4.56 -9.72 -4.08
N GLU A 55 5.54 -8.87 -3.82
CA GLU A 55 6.65 -9.22 -2.93
C GLU A 55 6.22 -9.22 -1.46
N PHE A 56 5.45 -8.26 -1.02
CA PHE A 56 5.26 -7.99 0.40
C PHE A 56 3.86 -8.29 0.96
N SER A 57 2.85 -8.45 0.13
CA SER A 57 1.50 -8.73 0.64
C SER A 57 1.49 -9.97 1.54
N GLY A 58 0.99 -9.81 2.73
CA GLY A 58 0.93 -10.88 3.73
C GLY A 58 2.16 -10.99 4.61
N LYS A 59 3.19 -10.20 4.37
CA LYS A 59 4.47 -10.29 5.10
C LYS A 59 4.66 -9.20 6.15
N GLY A 60 3.67 -8.36 6.36
CA GLY A 60 3.75 -7.27 7.32
C GLY A 60 2.78 -7.43 8.47
N ASP A 61 2.34 -6.30 8.98
CA ASP A 61 1.40 -6.24 10.09
C ASP A 61 0.02 -5.86 9.58
N LEU A 62 -0.94 -6.78 9.68
CA LEU A 62 -2.33 -6.48 9.39
C LEU A 62 -2.89 -5.59 10.50
N ILE A 63 -3.46 -4.47 10.13
CA ILE A 63 -3.97 -3.49 11.10
C ILE A 63 -5.35 -3.92 11.57
N GLU A 64 -5.50 -4.11 12.87
CA GLU A 64 -6.75 -4.53 13.48
C GLU A 64 -7.27 -3.48 14.45
N TYR A 65 -8.57 -3.45 14.61
CA TYR A 65 -9.24 -2.63 15.61
C TYR A 65 -10.43 -3.42 16.16
N LYS A 66 -10.45 -3.62 17.47
CA LYS A 66 -11.50 -4.38 18.15
C LYS A 66 -11.75 -5.75 17.52
N GLY A 67 -10.67 -6.45 17.19
CA GLY A 67 -10.73 -7.80 16.65
C GLY A 67 -11.03 -7.88 15.15
N GLU A 68 -11.24 -6.75 14.48
CA GLU A 68 -11.52 -6.74 13.05
C GLU A 68 -10.35 -6.19 12.25
N TRP A 69 -10.05 -6.84 11.13
CA TRP A 69 -9.03 -6.35 10.21
C TRP A 69 -9.57 -5.15 9.44
N LEU A 70 -8.82 -4.05 9.46
CA LEU A 70 -9.22 -2.80 8.79
C LEU A 70 -8.86 -2.76 7.31
N LYS A 71 -8.48 -3.89 6.72
CA LYS A 71 -8.07 -4.03 5.31
C LYS A 71 -6.85 -3.17 4.98
N LYS A 72 -5.94 -3.09 5.92
CA LYS A 72 -4.67 -2.38 5.79
C LYS A 72 -3.55 -3.28 6.27
N GLU A 73 -2.40 -3.14 5.63
CA GLU A 73 -1.21 -3.88 6.03
C GLU A 73 -0.01 -2.94 6.00
N ARG A 74 0.74 -2.93 7.10
CA ARG A 74 1.93 -2.10 7.24
C ARG A 74 3.16 -2.91 6.89
N ILE A 75 3.93 -2.43 5.91
CA ILE A 75 5.12 -3.12 5.42
C ILE A 75 6.37 -2.30 5.74
N THR A 76 7.43 -3.00 6.14
CA THR A 76 8.77 -2.43 6.22
C THR A 76 9.65 -3.23 5.27
N ALA A 77 10.17 -2.55 4.24
CA ALA A 77 11.06 -3.17 3.27
C ALA A 77 12.52 -3.03 3.71
N GLU A 78 13.42 -3.76 3.08
CA GLU A 78 14.87 -3.68 3.31
C GLU A 78 15.53 -2.57 2.50
N ARG A 79 14.74 -1.83 1.73
CA ARG A 79 15.23 -0.76 0.85
C ARG A 79 14.27 0.42 0.85
N THR A 80 14.76 1.57 0.45
CA THR A 80 13.93 2.76 0.26
C THR A 80 12.96 2.54 -0.89
N ILE A 81 11.68 2.84 -0.68
CA ILE A 81 10.64 2.60 -1.69
C ILE A 81 9.96 3.90 -2.15
N GLY A 82 10.16 4.99 -1.46
CA GLY A 82 9.51 6.23 -1.83
C GLY A 82 9.78 7.34 -0.84
N VAL A 83 8.92 8.35 -0.87
CA VAL A 83 9.05 9.55 -0.04
C VAL A 83 7.76 9.76 0.75
N TYR A 84 7.92 9.87 2.05
CA TYR A 84 6.84 10.27 2.94
C TYR A 84 6.84 11.80 3.06
N ILE A 85 5.69 12.42 2.86
CA ILE A 85 5.53 13.86 3.03
C ILE A 85 4.57 14.08 4.20
N ASP A 86 5.05 14.77 5.24
CA ASP A 86 4.26 15.00 6.44
C ASP A 86 3.28 16.18 6.26
N GLN A 87 2.49 16.43 7.30
CA GLN A 87 1.49 17.50 7.25
C GLN A 87 2.09 18.91 7.11
N ASN A 88 3.36 19.07 7.40
CA ASN A 88 4.08 20.34 7.24
C ASN A 88 4.82 20.43 5.90
N GLY A 89 4.65 19.43 5.03
CA GLY A 89 5.28 19.38 3.73
C GLY A 89 6.73 18.91 3.75
N VAL A 90 7.21 18.37 4.88
CA VAL A 90 8.58 17.87 4.97
C VAL A 90 8.66 16.49 4.34
N ALA A 91 9.54 16.35 3.35
CA ALA A 91 9.74 15.11 2.60
C ALA A 91 10.88 14.31 3.19
N THR A 92 10.65 13.01 3.41
CA THR A 92 11.65 12.09 3.96
C THR A 92 11.59 10.78 3.19
N GLU A 93 12.73 10.29 2.74
CA GLU A 93 12.79 8.96 2.13
C GLU A 93 12.42 7.92 3.16
N THR A 94 11.72 6.88 2.72
CA THR A 94 11.23 5.84 3.63
C THR A 94 11.29 4.46 3.01
N ASN A 95 11.45 3.46 3.86
CA ASN A 95 11.34 2.05 3.49
C ASN A 95 10.01 1.44 3.96
N ARG A 96 9.10 2.26 4.44
CA ARG A 96 7.80 1.80 4.97
C ARG A 96 6.67 2.24 4.07
N PHE A 97 5.71 1.34 3.90
CA PHE A 97 4.50 1.68 3.15
C PHE A 97 3.30 0.94 3.69
N MET A 98 2.13 1.45 3.34
CA MET A 98 0.86 0.84 3.69
C MET A 98 0.24 0.24 2.44
N ILE A 99 -0.26 -0.99 2.54
CA ILE A 99 -1.13 -1.58 1.53
C ILE A 99 -2.57 -1.35 1.99
N ILE A 100 -3.37 -0.73 1.14
CA ILE A 100 -4.80 -0.57 1.38
C ILE A 100 -5.52 -1.56 0.48
N TYR A 101 -6.23 -2.49 1.09
CA TYR A 101 -6.99 -3.51 0.38
C TYR A 101 -8.44 -3.07 0.24
N SER A 102 -9.06 -3.44 -0.85
CA SER A 102 -10.50 -3.23 -1.03
C SER A 102 -11.08 -4.25 -2.00
N LYS A 103 -12.38 -4.29 -2.06
CA LYS A 103 -13.16 -5.12 -2.95
C LYS A 103 -12.91 -4.80 -4.44
N SER A 104 -12.50 -3.57 -4.75
CA SER A 104 -12.19 -3.13 -6.11
C SER A 104 -10.70 -3.15 -6.45
N GLY A 105 -9.85 -3.52 -5.50
CA GLY A 105 -8.41 -3.61 -5.71
C GLY A 105 -7.61 -2.99 -4.56
N TYR A 106 -6.30 -2.93 -4.76
CA TYR A 106 -5.38 -2.40 -3.74
C TYR A 106 -4.66 -1.16 -4.26
N HIS A 107 -4.15 -0.35 -3.32
CA HIS A 107 -3.16 0.65 -3.64
C HIS A 107 -2.18 0.75 -2.47
N ILE A 108 -1.01 1.34 -2.72
CA ILE A 108 0.02 1.49 -1.72
C ILE A 108 0.48 2.94 -1.63
N TYR A 109 0.86 3.35 -0.43
CA TYR A 109 1.47 4.68 -0.24
C TYR A 109 2.53 4.61 0.85
N PRO A 110 3.60 5.42 0.71
CA PRO A 110 4.64 5.48 1.73
C PRO A 110 4.12 6.02 3.05
N ARG A 111 4.74 5.56 4.11
CA ARG A 111 4.46 6.05 5.44
C ARG A 111 5.76 6.17 6.23
N ARG A 112 5.64 6.81 7.34
CA ARG A 112 6.74 6.99 8.27
C ARG A 112 7.01 5.72 9.06
#